data_f609daf019e83de6f277993774c4163a
#
_entry.id   f609daf019e83de6f277993774c4163a
#
_cell.length_a   1.000
_cell.length_b   1.000
_cell.length_c   1.000
_cell.angle_alpha   90.00
_cell.angle_beta   90.00
_cell.angle_gamma   90.00
#
_symmetry.space_group_name_H-M   'P 1'
#
loop_
_entity.id
_entity.type
_entity.pdbx_description
1 polymer ?
#
loop_
_entity_poly.entity_id
_entity_poly.type
_entity_poly.pdbx_seq_one_letter_code
_entity_poly.pdbx_strand_id
1 'polypeptide(L)'
;MNKFEGMLEDFKESKQVFLTTLNSDNQTRIRAMTNYNESPYKQMWFPSFKETRKVEDIKLNPMVVVSFPAKEEGKWYRVKGNARLAPWEEVRRMWRWWLLEWVPEEDKRPLMYDDPFLDRSIIWVEPVGITVEENK
;
A
#
# COMPACT_ATOMS: atom_id res chain seq x y z
N MET A 1 -4.02 28.62 -7.56
CA MET A 1 -3.00 27.75 -6.93
C MET A 1 -3.51 26.31 -6.91
N ASN A 2 -2.70 25.38 -7.36
CA ASN A 2 -3.11 23.98 -7.44
C ASN A 2 -2.94 23.33 -6.07
N LYS A 3 -4.03 22.82 -5.49
CA LYS A 3 -4.03 22.18 -4.17
C LYS A 3 -3.26 20.85 -4.14
N PHE A 4 -2.94 20.30 -5.31
CA PHE A 4 -2.16 19.07 -5.45
C PHE A 4 -0.67 19.36 -5.67
N GLU A 5 -0.26 20.62 -5.68
CA GLU A 5 1.13 20.98 -5.83
C GLU A 5 1.94 20.42 -4.67
N GLY A 6 3.06 19.77 -4.99
CA GLY A 6 3.91 19.14 -3.99
C GLY A 6 3.48 17.73 -3.59
N MET A 7 2.35 17.24 -4.10
CA MET A 7 1.84 15.92 -3.72
C MET A 7 2.82 14.78 -4.04
N LEU A 8 3.47 14.84 -5.20
CA LEU A 8 4.42 13.79 -5.59
C LEU A 8 5.62 13.74 -4.64
N GLU A 9 6.18 14.89 -4.31
CA GLU A 9 7.30 14.99 -3.39
C GLU A 9 6.91 14.54 -1.99
N ASP A 10 5.75 14.97 -1.52
CA ASP A 10 5.22 14.59 -0.21
C ASP A 10 5.01 13.08 -0.12
N PHE A 11 4.53 12.47 -1.21
CA PHE A 11 4.35 11.02 -1.30
C PHE A 11 5.69 10.28 -1.22
N LYS A 12 6.69 10.75 -1.94
CA LYS A 12 8.01 10.14 -1.93
C LYS A 12 8.68 10.22 -0.56
N GLU A 13 8.43 11.29 0.16
CA GLU A 13 8.96 11.49 1.51
C GLU A 13 8.19 10.69 2.57
N SER A 14 6.99 10.25 2.25
CA SER A 14 6.17 9.46 3.16
C SER A 14 6.60 7.99 3.16
N LYS A 15 7.38 7.60 4.16
CA LYS A 15 7.84 6.22 4.31
C LYS A 15 6.70 5.27 4.67
N GLN A 16 5.64 5.82 5.27
CA GLN A 16 4.42 5.11 5.57
C GLN A 16 3.24 5.86 4.97
N VAL A 17 2.29 5.10 4.47
CA VAL A 17 0.99 5.61 4.04
C VAL A 17 -0.09 4.83 4.77
N PHE A 18 -1.31 5.32 4.75
CA PHE A 18 -2.42 4.69 5.46
C PHE A 18 -3.41 4.11 4.46
N LEU A 19 -3.65 2.81 4.58
CA LEU A 19 -4.61 2.11 3.73
C LEU A 19 -5.92 1.95 4.47
N THR A 20 -6.99 2.50 3.92
CA THR A 20 -8.34 2.36 4.45
C THR A 20 -9.11 1.37 3.60
N THR A 21 -9.65 0.34 4.25
CA THR A 21 -10.50 -0.68 3.62
C THR A 21 -11.86 -0.68 4.30
N LEU A 22 -12.85 -1.30 3.65
CA LEU A 22 -14.18 -1.51 4.21
C LEU A 22 -14.36 -2.99 4.51
N ASN A 23 -14.82 -3.30 5.72
CA ASN A 23 -15.14 -4.68 6.09
C ASN A 23 -16.55 -5.07 5.61
N SER A 24 -16.98 -6.30 5.92
CA SER A 24 -18.28 -6.83 5.53
C SER A 24 -19.47 -6.02 6.09
N ASP A 25 -19.25 -5.30 7.19
CA ASP A 25 -20.28 -4.47 7.82
C ASP A 25 -20.20 -2.99 7.37
N ASN A 26 -19.42 -2.71 6.32
CA ASN A 26 -19.17 -1.36 5.80
C ASN A 26 -18.48 -0.43 6.79
N GLN A 27 -17.78 -0.99 7.76
CA GLN A 27 -16.95 -0.23 8.69
C GLN A 27 -15.57 -0.06 8.11
N THR A 28 -14.97 1.11 8.31
CA THR A 28 -13.63 1.39 7.84
C THR A 28 -12.57 0.79 8.77
N ARG A 29 -11.50 0.31 8.17
CA ARG A 29 -10.30 -0.14 8.88
C ARG A 29 -9.12 0.58 8.28
N ILE A 30 -8.34 1.26 9.12
CA ILE A 30 -7.18 2.05 8.69
C ILE A 30 -5.93 1.42 9.29
N ARG A 31 -4.91 1.25 8.46
CA ARG A 31 -3.64 0.71 8.91
C ARG A 31 -2.46 1.35 8.18
N ALA A 32 -1.34 1.46 8.88
CA ALA A 32 -0.11 1.97 8.28
C ALA A 32 0.51 0.90 7.40
N MET A 33 0.96 1.30 6.21
CA MET A 33 1.66 0.45 5.27
C MET A 33 2.99 1.10 4.91
N THR A 34 4.05 0.30 4.79
CA THR A 34 5.32 0.81 4.30
C THR A 34 5.16 1.19 2.84
N ASN A 35 5.65 2.37 2.48
CA ASN A 35 5.54 2.89 1.12
C ASN A 35 6.81 2.62 0.33
N TYR A 36 6.72 1.70 -0.64
CA TYR A 36 7.80 1.41 -1.59
C TYR A 36 7.54 2.02 -2.96
N ASN A 37 6.50 2.83 -3.07
CA ASN A 37 6.04 3.37 -4.35
C ASN A 37 6.67 4.73 -4.62
N GLU A 38 6.85 5.06 -5.90
CA GLU A 38 7.42 6.33 -6.32
C GLU A 38 6.36 7.38 -6.65
N SER A 39 5.15 6.94 -6.97
CA SER A 39 4.10 7.86 -7.42
C SER A 39 2.71 7.40 -6.97
N PRO A 40 1.88 8.33 -6.47
CA PRO A 40 0.48 8.02 -6.16
C PRO A 40 -0.43 8.10 -7.38
N TYR A 41 0.12 8.51 -8.54
CA TYR A 41 -0.64 8.66 -9.79
C TYR A 41 -0.63 7.40 -10.63
N LYS A 42 0.23 6.45 -10.29
CA LYS A 42 0.35 5.16 -10.98
C LYS A 42 -0.10 4.04 -10.06
N GLN A 43 -0.25 2.84 -10.62
CA GLN A 43 -0.55 1.66 -9.81
C GLN A 43 0.44 1.55 -8.64
N MET A 44 -0.09 1.48 -7.43
CA MET A 44 0.68 1.28 -6.22
C MET A 44 0.67 -0.19 -5.83
N TRP A 45 1.68 -0.63 -5.08
CA TRP A 45 1.75 -1.98 -4.57
C TRP A 45 2.13 -1.97 -3.09
N PHE A 46 1.54 -2.90 -2.35
CA PHE A 46 1.80 -3.05 -0.93
C PHE A 46 1.94 -4.54 -0.59
N PRO A 47 3.08 -4.95 -0.01
CA PRO A 47 3.26 -6.35 0.40
C PRO A 47 2.40 -6.66 1.62
N SER A 48 1.89 -7.89 1.67
CA SER A 48 1.03 -8.34 2.75
C SER A 48 1.09 -9.87 2.88
N PHE A 49 0.47 -10.39 3.94
CA PHE A 49 0.21 -11.82 4.06
C PHE A 49 -1.16 -12.13 3.46
N LYS A 50 -1.35 -13.35 2.98
CA LYS A 50 -2.62 -13.77 2.35
C LYS A 50 -3.80 -13.76 3.33
N GLU A 51 -3.54 -14.18 4.57
CA GLU A 51 -4.59 -14.32 5.57
C GLU A 51 -4.61 -13.12 6.51
N THR A 52 -4.93 -11.95 5.96
CA THR A 52 -5.10 -10.74 6.74
C THR A 52 -6.50 -10.17 6.52
N ARG A 53 -6.94 -9.36 7.50
CA ARG A 53 -8.25 -8.71 7.40
C ARG A 53 -8.33 -7.76 6.20
N LYS A 54 -7.22 -7.06 5.89
CA LYS A 54 -7.21 -6.16 4.73
C LYS A 54 -7.37 -6.90 3.42
N VAL A 55 -6.80 -8.10 3.29
CA VAL A 55 -6.95 -8.93 2.09
C VAL A 55 -8.39 -9.41 1.97
N GLU A 56 -9.00 -9.84 3.07
CA GLU A 56 -10.41 -10.24 3.08
C GLU A 56 -11.33 -9.07 2.73
N ASP A 57 -11.08 -7.90 3.32
CA ASP A 57 -11.84 -6.69 3.03
C ASP A 57 -11.79 -6.33 1.55
N ILE A 58 -10.60 -6.41 0.94
CA ILE A 58 -10.40 -6.08 -0.47
C ILE A 58 -11.13 -7.07 -1.39
N LYS A 59 -11.16 -8.36 -1.03
CA LYS A 59 -11.89 -9.35 -1.81
C LYS A 59 -13.40 -9.08 -1.81
N LEU A 60 -13.92 -8.57 -0.70
CA LEU A 60 -15.34 -8.24 -0.56
C LEU A 60 -15.66 -6.86 -1.14
N ASN A 61 -14.76 -5.92 -0.96
CA ASN A 61 -14.96 -4.53 -1.40
C ASN A 61 -13.61 -3.99 -1.89
N PRO A 62 -13.41 -3.92 -3.21
CA PRO A 62 -12.12 -3.52 -3.77
C PRO A 62 -11.82 -2.02 -3.67
N MET A 63 -12.79 -1.20 -3.29
CA MET A 63 -12.56 0.23 -3.17
C MET A 63 -11.81 0.54 -1.89
N VAL A 64 -10.66 1.21 -2.04
CA VAL A 64 -9.77 1.56 -0.93
C VAL A 64 -9.36 3.03 -1.03
N VAL A 65 -8.78 3.54 0.05
CA VAL A 65 -8.19 4.89 0.07
C VAL A 65 -6.78 4.78 0.63
N VAL A 66 -5.83 5.37 -0.09
CA VAL A 66 -4.45 5.52 0.37
C VAL A 66 -4.28 6.96 0.79
N SER A 67 -3.97 7.18 2.07
CA SER A 67 -3.85 8.53 2.63
C SER A 67 -2.42 8.77 3.10
N PHE A 68 -1.94 9.98 2.93
CA PHE A 68 -0.64 10.38 3.43
C PHE A 68 -0.62 11.89 3.71
N PRO A 69 0.19 12.31 4.70
CA PRO A 69 0.22 13.73 5.07
C PRO A 69 1.00 14.54 4.03
N ALA A 70 0.53 15.77 3.84
CA ALA A 70 1.32 16.76 3.11
C ALA A 70 2.41 17.30 4.03
N LYS A 71 3.43 17.91 3.45
CA LYS A 71 4.46 18.60 4.19
C LYS A 71 3.87 19.78 4.98
N GLU A 72 2.84 20.38 4.41
CA GLU A 72 2.09 21.44 5.09
C GLU A 72 1.24 20.85 6.21
N GLU A 73 1.39 21.38 7.42
CA GLU A 73 0.67 20.90 8.58
C GLU A 73 -0.85 21.01 8.40
N GLY A 74 -1.57 19.97 8.83
CA GLY A 74 -3.03 19.95 8.76
C GLY A 74 -3.59 19.58 7.39
N LYS A 75 -2.74 19.25 6.43
CA LYS A 75 -3.15 18.89 5.08
C LYS A 75 -2.86 17.41 4.82
N TRP A 76 -3.84 16.71 4.27
CA TRP A 76 -3.74 15.29 3.91
C TRP A 76 -4.20 15.07 2.49
N TYR A 77 -3.48 14.19 1.79
CA TYR A 77 -3.90 13.71 0.48
C TYR A 77 -4.59 12.36 0.63
N ARG A 78 -5.62 12.13 -0.17
CA ARG A 78 -6.35 10.87 -0.21
C ARG A 78 -6.47 10.40 -1.65
N VAL A 79 -5.92 9.22 -1.92
CA VAL A 79 -6.00 8.60 -3.24
C VAL A 79 -6.99 7.45 -3.15
N LYS A 80 -8.14 7.64 -3.80
CA LYS A 80 -9.15 6.59 -3.93
C LYS A 80 -8.74 5.65 -5.05
N GLY A 81 -8.81 4.35 -4.83
CA GLY A 81 -8.39 3.39 -5.83
C GLY A 81 -9.14 2.09 -5.77
N ASN A 82 -8.97 1.29 -6.82
CA ASN A 82 -9.43 -0.09 -6.87
C ASN A 82 -8.28 -1.00 -6.50
N ALA A 83 -8.48 -1.82 -5.48
CA ALA A 83 -7.49 -2.76 -5.01
C ALA A 83 -7.76 -4.15 -5.52
N ARG A 84 -6.69 -4.89 -5.80
CA ARG A 84 -6.76 -6.30 -6.18
C ARG A 84 -5.48 -6.98 -5.75
N LEU A 85 -5.53 -8.30 -5.66
CA LEU A 85 -4.34 -9.08 -5.36
C LEU A 85 -3.56 -9.31 -6.65
N ALA A 86 -2.24 -9.12 -6.58
CA ALA A 86 -1.35 -9.35 -7.71
C ALA A 86 -1.29 -10.85 -8.05
N PRO A 87 -1.00 -11.21 -9.32
CA PRO A 87 -0.76 -12.60 -9.69
C PRO A 87 0.43 -13.19 -8.95
N TRP A 88 0.44 -14.50 -8.76
CA TRP A 88 1.46 -15.20 -8.00
C TRP A 88 2.89 -14.94 -8.49
N GLU A 89 3.08 -14.85 -9.81
CA GLU A 89 4.39 -14.56 -10.39
C GLU A 89 4.93 -13.20 -9.91
N GLU A 90 4.04 -12.21 -9.82
CA GLU A 90 4.42 -10.89 -9.33
C GLU A 90 4.74 -10.92 -7.84
N VAL A 91 3.99 -11.69 -7.07
CA VAL A 91 4.25 -11.84 -5.64
C VAL A 91 5.64 -12.40 -5.43
N ARG A 92 6.00 -13.46 -6.15
CA ARG A 92 7.33 -14.08 -6.02
C ARG A 92 8.44 -13.12 -6.41
N ARG A 93 8.27 -12.39 -7.51
CA ARG A 93 9.26 -11.43 -8.00
C ARG A 93 9.48 -10.29 -6.99
N MET A 94 8.41 -9.70 -6.51
CA MET A 94 8.47 -8.53 -5.63
C MET A 94 8.89 -8.88 -4.21
N TRP A 95 8.43 -10.02 -3.68
CA TRP A 95 8.82 -10.45 -2.35
C TRP A 95 10.30 -10.78 -2.25
N ARG A 96 10.89 -11.31 -3.32
CA ARG A 96 12.32 -11.59 -3.37
C ARG A 96 13.11 -10.29 -3.21
N TRP A 97 12.71 -9.26 -3.95
CA TRP A 97 13.32 -7.94 -3.86
C TRP A 97 13.14 -7.35 -2.45
N TRP A 98 11.93 -7.40 -1.92
CA TRP A 98 11.60 -6.89 -0.59
C TRP A 98 12.38 -7.63 0.50
N LEU A 99 12.50 -8.94 0.39
CA LEU A 99 13.26 -9.76 1.33
C LEU A 99 14.73 -9.34 1.40
N LEU A 100 15.33 -9.04 0.26
CA LEU A 100 16.72 -8.59 0.18
C LEU A 100 16.94 -7.24 0.86
N GLU A 101 15.91 -6.41 0.92
CA GLU A 101 15.99 -5.09 1.54
C GLU A 101 15.86 -5.14 3.07
N TRP A 102 15.00 -6.01 3.60
CA TRP A 102 14.54 -5.91 4.98
C TRP A 102 15.02 -7.01 5.92
N VAL A 103 15.46 -8.13 5.40
CA VAL A 103 15.89 -9.27 6.22
C VAL A 103 17.41 -9.23 6.39
N PRO A 104 17.95 -9.39 7.61
CA PRO A 104 19.40 -9.51 7.80
C PRO A 104 19.98 -10.64 6.97
N GLU A 105 21.23 -10.47 6.52
CA GLU A 105 21.90 -11.46 5.65
C GLU A 105 21.87 -12.88 6.22
N GLU A 106 22.04 -13.00 7.52
CA GLU A 106 22.07 -14.29 8.22
C GLU A 106 20.72 -15.01 8.15
N ASP A 107 19.62 -14.25 8.02
CA ASP A 107 18.26 -14.80 7.99
C ASP A 107 17.74 -14.99 6.56
N LYS A 108 18.42 -14.43 5.55
CA LYS A 108 17.98 -14.54 4.16
C LYS A 108 18.14 -15.94 3.60
N ARG A 109 19.17 -16.65 4.02
CA ARG A 109 19.54 -17.92 3.41
C ARG A 109 18.46 -19.00 3.52
N PRO A 110 17.89 -19.27 4.70
CA PRO A 110 16.77 -20.21 4.80
C PRO A 110 15.57 -19.78 3.97
N LEU A 111 15.26 -18.49 3.98
CA LEU A 111 14.10 -17.93 3.29
C LEU A 111 14.24 -17.95 1.76
N MET A 112 15.47 -18.04 1.25
CA MET A 112 15.71 -18.15 -0.19
C MET A 112 15.50 -19.56 -0.74
N TYR A 113 15.64 -20.57 0.09
CA TYR A 113 15.54 -21.97 -0.33
C TYR A 113 14.16 -22.58 -0.08
N ASP A 114 13.50 -22.17 0.98
CA ASP A 114 12.11 -22.54 1.22
C ASP A 114 11.21 -21.69 0.34
N ASP A 115 9.96 -22.10 0.17
CA ASP A 115 9.00 -21.28 -0.56
C ASP A 115 8.19 -20.42 0.44
N PRO A 116 8.77 -19.31 0.94
CA PRO A 116 8.10 -18.47 1.93
C PRO A 116 6.96 -17.67 1.33
N PHE A 117 6.75 -17.80 0.03
CA PHE A 117 5.76 -17.01 -0.70
C PHE A 117 4.36 -17.63 -0.65
N LEU A 118 4.23 -18.84 -0.09
CA LEU A 118 2.93 -19.52 -0.01
C LEU A 118 1.89 -18.73 0.77
N ASP A 119 2.32 -18.00 1.79
CA ASP A 119 1.45 -17.19 2.62
C ASP A 119 1.56 -15.67 2.34
N ARG A 120 2.23 -15.30 1.26
CA ARG A 120 2.44 -13.90 0.89
C ARG A 120 1.47 -13.44 -0.18
N SER A 121 1.23 -12.13 -0.20
CA SER A 121 0.42 -11.50 -1.23
C SER A 121 0.94 -10.10 -1.48
N ILE A 122 0.55 -9.53 -2.61
CA ILE A 122 0.79 -8.13 -2.93
C ILE A 122 -0.56 -7.53 -3.29
N ILE A 123 -0.87 -6.40 -2.68
CA ILE A 123 -2.06 -5.63 -2.98
C ILE A 123 -1.67 -4.58 -4.02
N TRP A 124 -2.35 -4.60 -5.18
CA TRP A 124 -2.24 -3.56 -6.18
C TRP A 124 -3.39 -2.57 -5.99
N VAL A 125 -3.08 -1.28 -6.04
CA VAL A 125 -4.09 -0.23 -5.99
C VAL A 125 -4.00 0.62 -7.24
N GLU A 126 -5.06 0.59 -8.05
CA GLU A 126 -5.18 1.42 -9.25
C GLU A 126 -5.86 2.72 -8.87
N PRO A 127 -5.17 3.88 -8.93
CA PRO A 127 -5.78 5.15 -8.56
C PRO A 127 -6.92 5.53 -9.48
N VAL A 128 -8.04 5.99 -8.91
CA VAL A 128 -9.19 6.46 -9.68
C VAL A 128 -9.63 7.88 -9.33
N GLY A 129 -9.15 8.43 -8.23
CA GLY A 129 -9.47 9.79 -7.84
C GLY A 129 -8.60 10.29 -6.71
N ILE A 130 -8.43 11.59 -6.61
CA ILE A 130 -7.59 12.21 -5.60
C ILE A 130 -8.36 13.36 -4.95
N THR A 131 -8.31 13.42 -3.62
CA THR A 131 -8.85 14.53 -2.86
C THR A 131 -7.83 15.05 -1.88
N VAL A 132 -8.01 16.29 -1.46
CA VAL A 132 -7.18 16.93 -0.44
C VAL A 132 -8.09 17.33 0.72
N GLU A 133 -7.68 16.97 1.91
CA GLU A 133 -8.35 17.37 3.13
C GLU A 133 -7.46 18.35 3.88
N GLU A 134 -8.02 19.48 4.26
CA GLU A 134 -7.31 20.51 5.01
C GLU A 134 -8.07 20.80 6.28
N ASN A 135 -7.36 20.71 7.41
CA ASN A 135 -7.88 21.09 8.71
C ASN A 135 -7.67 22.61 8.89
N LYS A 136 -8.76 23.30 9.08
CA LYS A 136 -8.70 24.74 9.34
C LYS A 136 -8.59 25.00 10.83
#